data_13d63f049af34476b3fd8b7c09d01fa7
#
_entry.id   13d63f049af34476b3fd8b7c09d01fa7
#
_cell.length_a   1.000
_cell.length_b   1.000
_cell.length_c   1.000
_cell.angle_alpha   90.00
_cell.angle_beta   90.00
_cell.angle_gamma   90.00
#
_symmetry.space_group_name_H-M   'P 1'
#
loop_
_entity.id
_entity.type
_entity.pdbx_description
1 polymer ?
#
loop_
_entity_poly.entity_id
_entity_poly.type
_entity_poly.pdbx_seq_one_letter_code
_entity_poly.pdbx_strand_id
1 'polypeptide(L)'
;DDRMPTLQGKYKVPHFDAKGEANAFFTEAGVPTTFLQTSFYWDNLIHFGMGPRADENGNLGFALPMGDKKLPGIAAEDIGRCAYGIFKAGDEYIGRTVAIAGEHLTGAEMATALSDAYGKPVAYIPVPFDVYRGLDFPGADDLGNMFQFKHDFEDYFTGARNLETSRSLNPRLQTFATWLGENVARIPEQ
;
A
#
# COMPACT_ATOMS: atom_id res chain seq x y z
N ASP A 1 1.67 -12.81 -13.46
CA ASP A 1 2.34 -12.38 -14.68
C ASP A 1 3.70 -13.07 -14.80
N ASP A 2 4.04 -13.58 -15.99
CA ASP A 2 5.26 -14.36 -16.23
C ASP A 2 6.55 -13.54 -16.19
N ARG A 3 6.45 -12.22 -16.19
CA ARG A 3 7.58 -11.30 -16.01
C ARG A 3 8.06 -11.21 -14.57
N MET A 4 7.22 -11.59 -13.61
CA MET A 4 7.59 -11.56 -12.20
C MET A 4 8.44 -12.78 -11.83
N PRO A 5 9.48 -12.62 -10.99
CA PRO A 5 10.21 -13.76 -10.45
C PRO A 5 9.28 -14.70 -9.68
N THR A 6 9.47 -16.00 -9.83
CA THR A 6 8.70 -16.99 -9.08
C THR A 6 9.38 -17.24 -7.74
N LEU A 7 8.64 -17.08 -6.65
CA LEU A 7 9.09 -17.40 -5.30
C LEU A 7 8.50 -18.75 -4.88
N GLN A 8 9.29 -19.59 -4.21
CA GLN A 8 8.91 -20.94 -3.80
C GLN A 8 8.43 -21.83 -4.96
N GLY A 9 8.89 -21.54 -6.17
CA GLY A 9 8.55 -22.30 -7.39
C GLY A 9 7.11 -22.15 -7.88
N LYS A 10 6.24 -21.44 -7.18
CA LYS A 10 4.81 -21.33 -7.50
C LYS A 10 4.34 -19.89 -7.53
N TYR A 11 4.59 -19.13 -6.48
CA TYR A 11 4.00 -17.82 -6.28
C TYR A 11 4.81 -16.72 -6.97
N LYS A 12 4.11 -15.68 -7.43
CA LYS A 12 4.70 -14.44 -7.95
C LYS A 12 4.78 -13.37 -6.84
N VAL A 13 3.69 -13.20 -6.10
CA VAL A 13 3.60 -12.41 -4.88
C VAL A 13 2.87 -13.27 -3.86
N PRO A 14 3.60 -14.08 -3.05
CA PRO A 14 3.02 -15.13 -2.21
C PRO A 14 1.83 -14.68 -1.37
N HIS A 15 1.94 -13.54 -0.68
CA HIS A 15 0.84 -13.08 0.17
C HIS A 15 -0.37 -12.52 -0.61
N PHE A 16 -0.22 -12.11 -1.89
CA PHE A 16 -1.35 -11.78 -2.75
C PHE A 16 -2.00 -13.03 -3.30
N ASP A 17 -1.19 -13.96 -3.78
CA ASP A 17 -1.64 -15.18 -4.42
C ASP A 17 -2.41 -16.06 -3.43
N ALA A 18 -1.91 -16.20 -2.19
CA ALA A 18 -2.60 -16.94 -1.12
C ALA A 18 -3.98 -16.35 -0.79
N LYS A 19 -4.09 -15.01 -0.74
CA LYS A 19 -5.39 -14.35 -0.52
C LYS A 19 -6.33 -14.50 -1.71
N GLY A 20 -5.80 -14.43 -2.94
CA GLY A 20 -6.57 -14.65 -4.15
C GLY A 20 -7.11 -16.07 -4.23
N GLU A 21 -6.30 -17.08 -3.91
CA GLU A 21 -6.72 -18.49 -3.84
C GLU A 21 -7.82 -18.72 -2.77
N ALA A 22 -7.70 -18.03 -1.62
CA ALA A 22 -8.70 -18.13 -0.54
C ALA A 22 -10.10 -17.61 -0.92
N ASN A 23 -10.21 -16.74 -1.93
CA ASN A 23 -11.50 -16.21 -2.37
C ASN A 23 -12.47 -17.32 -2.81
N ALA A 24 -11.96 -18.40 -3.41
CA ALA A 24 -12.75 -19.54 -3.86
C ALA A 24 -13.55 -20.17 -2.71
N PHE A 25 -12.98 -20.29 -1.51
CA PHE A 25 -13.65 -20.90 -0.36
C PHE A 25 -14.93 -20.16 0.05
N PHE A 26 -14.92 -18.83 -0.01
CA PHE A 26 -16.10 -18.03 0.30
C PHE A 26 -17.17 -18.15 -0.78
N THR A 27 -16.76 -18.18 -2.06
CA THR A 27 -17.67 -18.32 -3.19
C THR A 27 -18.32 -19.69 -3.21
N GLU A 28 -17.55 -20.77 -3.00
CA GLU A 28 -18.01 -22.14 -2.96
C GLU A 28 -18.94 -22.42 -1.76
N ALA A 29 -18.70 -21.75 -0.63
CA ALA A 29 -19.55 -21.84 0.55
C ALA A 29 -20.89 -21.10 0.38
N GLY A 30 -21.09 -20.36 -0.73
CA GLY A 30 -22.32 -19.60 -0.98
C GLY A 30 -22.57 -18.44 -0.02
N VAL A 31 -21.53 -17.96 0.67
CA VAL A 31 -21.64 -16.83 1.60
C VAL A 31 -21.77 -15.52 0.80
N PRO A 32 -22.72 -14.64 1.10
CA PRO A 32 -22.77 -13.30 0.50
C PRO A 32 -21.48 -12.55 0.79
N THR A 33 -20.65 -12.35 -0.24
CA THR A 33 -19.26 -11.87 -0.07
C THR A 33 -18.96 -10.68 -0.97
N THR A 34 -18.26 -9.69 -0.43
CA THR A 34 -17.59 -8.62 -1.17
C THR A 34 -16.10 -8.74 -0.94
N PHE A 35 -15.29 -8.75 -2.00
CA PHE A 35 -13.85 -8.78 -1.90
C PHE A 35 -13.30 -7.37 -1.88
N LEU A 36 -12.78 -6.93 -0.71
CA LEU A 36 -12.18 -5.60 -0.54
C LEU A 36 -10.67 -5.69 -0.77
N GLN A 37 -10.19 -5.06 -1.85
CA GLN A 37 -8.77 -4.95 -2.17
C GLN A 37 -8.22 -3.61 -1.68
N THR A 38 -7.30 -3.67 -0.74
CA THR A 38 -6.65 -2.49 -0.19
C THR A 38 -5.44 -2.05 -1.01
N SER A 39 -4.73 -1.02 -0.55
CA SER A 39 -3.50 -0.50 -1.13
C SER A 39 -2.36 -0.50 -0.10
N PHE A 40 -1.28 0.24 -0.30
CA PHE A 40 -0.20 0.35 0.68
C PHE A 40 -0.71 1.06 1.94
N TYR A 41 -0.47 0.48 3.12
CA TYR A 41 -0.90 1.10 4.38
C TYR A 41 0.12 2.14 4.82
N TRP A 42 -0.29 3.40 4.97
CA TRP A 42 0.58 4.44 5.53
C TRP A 42 1.02 4.10 6.96
N ASP A 43 0.23 3.37 7.69
CA ASP A 43 0.52 2.87 9.04
C ASP A 43 1.75 1.95 9.08
N ASN A 44 2.22 1.43 7.94
CA ASN A 44 3.48 0.70 7.83
C ASN A 44 4.69 1.58 8.18
N LEU A 45 4.60 2.91 8.01
CA LEU A 45 5.64 3.83 8.44
C LEU A 45 5.79 3.83 9.96
N ILE A 46 4.71 3.53 10.70
CA ILE A 46 4.72 3.49 12.17
C ILE A 46 5.13 2.09 12.67
N HIS A 47 4.50 1.03 12.12
CA HIS A 47 4.54 -0.30 12.72
C HIS A 47 5.57 -1.25 12.12
N PHE A 48 6.02 -0.99 10.88
CA PHE A 48 6.90 -1.90 10.14
C PHE A 48 8.23 -1.29 9.75
N GLY A 49 8.64 -0.17 10.39
CA GLY A 49 9.94 0.44 10.16
C GLY A 49 10.15 0.95 8.72
N MET A 50 9.06 1.26 8.01
CA MET A 50 9.11 1.79 6.65
C MET A 50 9.17 3.33 6.61
N GLY A 51 9.28 3.98 7.78
CA GLY A 51 9.48 5.42 7.90
C GLY A 51 10.86 5.88 7.45
N PRO A 52 11.08 7.21 7.37
CA PRO A 52 12.38 7.77 7.05
C PRO A 52 13.46 7.36 8.06
N ARG A 53 14.68 7.15 7.55
CA ARG A 53 15.85 6.81 8.37
C ARG A 53 16.93 7.87 8.24
N ALA A 54 17.63 8.15 9.33
CA ALA A 54 18.77 9.05 9.34
C ALA A 54 20.02 8.34 8.83
N ASP A 55 20.81 9.02 7.99
CA ASP A 55 22.17 8.62 7.67
C ASP A 55 23.15 9.02 8.80
N GLU A 56 24.44 8.73 8.63
CA GLU A 56 25.49 9.07 9.59
C GLU A 56 25.63 10.58 9.87
N ASN A 57 25.11 11.41 8.98
CA ASN A 57 25.12 12.88 9.07
C ASN A 57 23.78 13.44 9.60
N GLY A 58 22.81 12.57 9.88
CA GLY A 58 21.47 12.97 10.34
C GLY A 58 20.52 13.40 9.22
N ASN A 59 20.86 13.19 7.93
CA ASN A 59 19.94 13.45 6.81
C ASN A 59 18.91 12.33 6.72
N LEU A 60 17.64 12.70 6.56
CA LEU A 60 16.57 11.71 6.45
C LEU A 60 16.41 11.20 5.00
N GLY A 61 16.32 9.88 4.87
CA GLY A 61 16.02 9.19 3.63
C GLY A 61 14.76 8.35 3.75
N PHE A 62 13.87 8.46 2.77
CA PHE A 62 12.68 7.62 2.62
C PHE A 62 12.88 6.65 1.46
N ALA A 63 13.00 5.36 1.76
CA ALA A 63 13.40 4.33 0.81
C ALA A 63 12.20 3.46 0.39
N LEU A 64 11.89 3.45 -0.93
CA LEU A 64 10.92 2.54 -1.52
C LEU A 64 11.39 2.06 -2.90
N PRO A 65 11.08 0.81 -3.29
CA PRO A 65 11.42 0.28 -4.61
C PRO A 65 10.31 0.59 -5.63
N MET A 66 9.97 1.87 -5.80
CA MET A 66 8.91 2.32 -6.70
C MET A 66 9.38 3.22 -7.86
N GLY A 67 10.69 3.53 -7.92
CA GLY A 67 11.19 4.44 -8.95
C GLY A 67 10.40 5.75 -8.98
N ASP A 68 9.90 6.12 -10.15
CA ASP A 68 9.04 7.28 -10.40
C ASP A 68 7.53 6.94 -10.46
N LYS A 69 7.17 5.70 -10.15
CA LYS A 69 5.81 5.19 -10.25
C LYS A 69 4.96 5.52 -9.04
N LYS A 70 3.65 5.67 -9.28
CA LYS A 70 2.67 5.93 -8.22
C LYS A 70 2.38 4.68 -7.42
N LEU A 71 2.39 4.83 -6.12
CA LEU A 71 1.97 3.82 -5.16
C LEU A 71 0.64 4.25 -4.54
N PRO A 72 -0.49 3.60 -4.89
CA PRO A 72 -1.72 3.78 -4.16
C PRO A 72 -1.53 3.47 -2.68
N GLY A 73 -1.91 4.40 -1.81
CA GLY A 73 -1.78 4.28 -0.37
C GLY A 73 -3.07 4.67 0.37
N ILE A 74 -3.23 4.22 1.61
CA ILE A 74 -4.41 4.46 2.43
C ILE A 74 -4.08 4.37 3.92
N ALA A 75 -4.75 5.16 4.75
CA ALA A 75 -4.75 4.99 6.20
C ALA A 75 -5.50 3.69 6.60
N ALA A 76 -4.97 2.93 7.54
CA ALA A 76 -5.62 1.68 7.99
C ALA A 76 -7.04 1.92 8.52
N GLU A 77 -7.27 3.03 9.21
CA GLU A 77 -8.60 3.43 9.70
C GLU A 77 -9.60 3.63 8.55
N ASP A 78 -9.15 4.20 7.43
CA ASP A 78 -10.02 4.45 6.28
C ASP A 78 -10.44 3.16 5.56
N ILE A 79 -9.63 2.09 5.65
CA ILE A 79 -10.03 0.76 5.19
C ILE A 79 -11.30 0.30 5.93
N GLY A 80 -11.30 0.45 7.27
CA GLY A 80 -12.45 0.12 8.10
C GLY A 80 -13.67 0.97 7.76
N ARG A 81 -13.49 2.27 7.51
CA ARG A 81 -14.56 3.18 7.11
C ARG A 81 -15.14 2.84 5.73
N CYS A 82 -14.29 2.48 4.75
CA CYS A 82 -14.74 1.99 3.44
C CYS A 82 -15.50 0.67 3.56
N ALA A 83 -15.01 -0.28 4.36
CA ALA A 83 -15.71 -1.53 4.64
C ALA A 83 -17.08 -1.27 5.27
N TYR A 84 -17.17 -0.34 6.22
CA TYR A 84 -18.46 0.09 6.79
C TYR A 84 -19.39 0.69 5.73
N GLY A 85 -18.87 1.50 4.79
CA GLY A 85 -19.62 2.03 3.66
C GLY A 85 -20.22 0.93 2.79
N ILE A 86 -19.44 -0.14 2.51
CA ILE A 86 -19.91 -1.32 1.78
C ILE A 86 -21.05 -2.02 2.54
N PHE A 87 -20.89 -2.28 3.84
CA PHE A 87 -21.93 -2.90 4.66
C PHE A 87 -23.19 -2.06 4.71
N LYS A 88 -23.07 -0.73 4.79
CA LYS A 88 -24.19 0.20 4.80
C LYS A 88 -24.97 0.20 3.49
N ALA A 89 -24.32 -0.05 2.36
CA ALA A 89 -24.98 -0.16 1.06
C ALA A 89 -25.74 -1.50 0.88
N GLY A 90 -25.59 -2.44 1.82
CA GLY A 90 -26.32 -3.72 1.81
C GLY A 90 -25.91 -4.61 0.65
N ASP A 91 -26.91 -5.14 -0.07
CA ASP A 91 -26.71 -6.17 -1.09
C ASP A 91 -26.03 -5.64 -2.38
N GLU A 92 -25.89 -4.32 -2.51
CA GLU A 92 -25.34 -3.69 -3.73
C GLU A 92 -23.92 -4.21 -4.08
N TYR A 93 -23.12 -4.52 -3.07
CA TYR A 93 -21.72 -4.95 -3.26
C TYR A 93 -21.51 -6.47 -3.19
N ILE A 94 -22.56 -7.26 -2.95
CA ILE A 94 -22.44 -8.73 -2.92
C ILE A 94 -21.99 -9.24 -4.29
N GLY A 95 -20.99 -10.12 -4.30
CA GLY A 95 -20.36 -10.69 -5.49
C GLY A 95 -19.40 -9.76 -6.21
N ARG A 96 -19.14 -8.55 -5.67
CA ARG A 96 -18.22 -7.59 -6.29
C ARG A 96 -16.84 -7.60 -5.64
N THR A 97 -15.85 -7.22 -6.44
CA THR A 97 -14.53 -6.81 -5.97
C THR A 97 -14.47 -5.29 -5.95
N VAL A 98 -14.12 -4.73 -4.81
CA VAL A 98 -13.99 -3.28 -4.60
C VAL A 98 -12.54 -2.99 -4.20
N ALA A 99 -11.83 -2.20 -5.01
CA ALA A 99 -10.47 -1.80 -4.70
C ALA A 99 -10.42 -0.34 -4.26
N ILE A 100 -9.69 -0.06 -3.18
CA ILE A 100 -9.67 1.24 -2.51
C ILE A 100 -8.26 1.79 -2.31
N ALA A 101 -8.15 3.12 -2.36
CA ALA A 101 -6.98 3.89 -1.96
C ALA A 101 -7.40 5.25 -1.40
N GLY A 102 -6.55 5.87 -0.58
CA GLY A 102 -6.68 7.26 -0.12
C GLY A 102 -6.11 8.23 -1.14
N GLU A 103 -4.94 7.91 -1.65
CA GLU A 103 -4.21 8.70 -2.66
C GLU A 103 -3.31 7.81 -3.53
N HIS A 104 -2.88 8.37 -4.68
CA HIS A 104 -1.88 7.77 -5.56
C HIS A 104 -0.66 8.70 -5.63
N LEU A 105 0.39 8.39 -4.88
CA LEU A 105 1.60 9.21 -4.77
C LEU A 105 2.83 8.45 -5.26
N THR A 106 3.74 9.17 -5.90
CA THR A 106 5.11 8.70 -6.11
C THR A 106 5.90 8.72 -4.81
N GLY A 107 7.00 7.98 -4.74
CA GLY A 107 7.90 8.04 -3.58
C GLY A 107 8.46 9.45 -3.33
N ALA A 108 8.68 10.23 -4.39
CA ALA A 108 9.13 11.62 -4.29
C ALA A 108 8.06 12.54 -3.68
N GLU A 109 6.79 12.38 -4.10
CA GLU A 109 5.66 13.14 -3.51
C GLU A 109 5.46 12.77 -2.04
N MET A 110 5.59 11.49 -1.68
CA MET A 110 5.55 11.04 -0.28
C MET A 110 6.70 11.64 0.54
N ALA A 111 7.93 11.67 0.00
CA ALA A 111 9.08 12.27 0.68
C ALA A 111 8.91 13.79 0.88
N THR A 112 8.28 14.48 -0.07
CA THR A 112 7.92 15.90 0.07
C THR A 112 6.92 16.09 1.22
N ALA A 113 5.84 15.32 1.27
CA ALA A 113 4.86 15.40 2.35
C ALA A 113 5.47 15.06 3.72
N LEU A 114 6.39 14.09 3.77
CA LEU A 114 7.15 13.77 4.97
C LEU A 114 8.06 14.93 5.39
N SER A 115 8.73 15.59 4.43
CA SER A 115 9.56 16.77 4.71
C SER A 115 8.75 17.88 5.36
N ASP A 116 7.56 18.17 4.82
CA ASP A 116 6.65 19.18 5.36
C ASP A 116 6.19 18.82 6.79
N ALA A 117 5.85 17.54 7.01
CA ALA A 117 5.38 17.08 8.31
C ALA A 117 6.49 17.05 9.39
N TYR A 118 7.72 16.71 9.02
CA TYR A 118 8.88 16.72 9.92
C TYR A 118 9.49 18.12 10.11
N GLY A 119 9.17 19.08 9.22
CA GLY A 119 9.82 20.41 9.21
C GLY A 119 11.31 20.35 8.85
N LYS A 120 11.78 19.26 8.23
CA LYS A 120 13.17 19.04 7.79
C LYS A 120 13.20 18.19 6.51
N PRO A 121 14.23 18.36 5.65
CA PRO A 121 14.29 17.62 4.39
C PRO A 121 14.29 16.10 4.58
N VAL A 122 13.47 15.40 3.77
CA VAL A 122 13.47 13.94 3.63
C VAL A 122 13.73 13.64 2.16
N ALA A 123 14.84 12.98 1.84
CA ALA A 123 15.18 12.60 0.47
C ALA A 123 14.48 11.30 0.07
N TYR A 124 13.92 11.23 -1.13
CA TYR A 124 13.45 9.96 -1.68
C TYR A 124 14.63 9.12 -2.19
N ILE A 125 14.68 7.86 -1.80
CA ILE A 125 15.69 6.90 -2.21
C ILE A 125 15.01 5.75 -2.96
N PRO A 126 15.03 5.75 -4.31
CA PRO A 126 14.51 4.64 -5.10
C PRO A 126 15.44 3.42 -4.95
N VAL A 127 14.95 2.36 -4.33
CA VAL A 127 15.72 1.13 -4.11
C VAL A 127 15.53 0.19 -5.30
N PRO A 128 16.58 -0.38 -5.90
CA PRO A 128 16.43 -1.43 -6.90
C PRO A 128 15.73 -2.66 -6.32
N PHE A 129 14.86 -3.32 -7.09
CA PHE A 129 14.07 -4.46 -6.61
C PHE A 129 14.93 -5.61 -6.06
N ASP A 130 16.05 -5.92 -6.74
CA ASP A 130 16.94 -7.00 -6.30
C ASP A 130 17.62 -6.66 -4.97
N VAL A 131 17.97 -5.39 -4.76
CA VAL A 131 18.52 -4.91 -3.48
C VAL A 131 17.46 -5.05 -2.38
N TYR A 132 16.20 -4.66 -2.68
CA TYR A 132 15.12 -4.77 -1.70
C TYR A 132 14.83 -6.23 -1.32
N ARG A 133 14.79 -7.13 -2.32
CA ARG A 133 14.62 -8.58 -2.08
C ARG A 133 15.74 -9.21 -1.24
N GLY A 134 16.93 -8.64 -1.30
CA GLY A 134 18.10 -9.09 -0.53
C GLY A 134 18.24 -8.49 0.87
N LEU A 135 17.30 -7.67 1.33
CA LEU A 135 17.34 -7.11 2.68
C LEU A 135 17.13 -8.21 3.74
N ASP A 136 17.79 -8.06 4.87
CA ASP A 136 17.79 -9.04 5.97
C ASP A 136 16.57 -8.85 6.90
N PHE A 137 15.37 -9.12 6.33
CA PHE A 137 14.15 -9.27 7.13
C PHE A 137 13.21 -10.32 6.52
N PRO A 138 12.39 -11.02 7.32
CA PRO A 138 11.47 -12.04 6.81
C PRO A 138 10.48 -11.48 5.79
N GLY A 139 10.42 -12.08 4.59
CA GLY A 139 9.51 -11.69 3.51
C GLY A 139 10.01 -10.53 2.64
N ALA A 140 11.29 -10.16 2.71
CA ALA A 140 11.88 -9.13 1.84
C ALA A 140 11.72 -9.46 0.36
N ASP A 141 11.83 -10.74 -0.01
CA ASP A 141 11.65 -11.25 -1.36
C ASP A 141 10.18 -11.12 -1.83
N ASP A 142 9.21 -11.49 -0.99
CA ASP A 142 7.78 -11.33 -1.26
C ASP A 142 7.39 -9.86 -1.42
N LEU A 143 7.83 -9.01 -0.48
CA LEU A 143 7.58 -7.57 -0.57
C LEU A 143 8.28 -6.92 -1.76
N GLY A 144 9.50 -7.34 -2.08
CA GLY A 144 10.21 -6.88 -3.27
C GLY A 144 9.44 -7.21 -4.56
N ASN A 145 8.89 -8.42 -4.67
CA ASN A 145 8.00 -8.80 -5.77
C ASN A 145 6.69 -8.00 -5.78
N MET A 146 6.10 -7.76 -4.61
CA MET A 146 4.90 -6.93 -4.50
C MET A 146 5.13 -5.51 -5.03
N PHE A 147 6.23 -4.88 -4.65
CA PHE A 147 6.56 -3.53 -5.14
C PHE A 147 6.86 -3.53 -6.64
N GLN A 148 7.62 -4.52 -7.13
CA GLN A 148 7.88 -4.65 -8.55
C GLN A 148 6.58 -4.84 -9.34
N PHE A 149 5.64 -5.67 -8.86
CA PHE A 149 4.33 -5.81 -9.47
C PHE A 149 3.57 -4.46 -9.55
N LYS A 150 3.55 -3.70 -8.46
CA LYS A 150 2.90 -2.39 -8.42
C LYS A 150 3.56 -1.38 -9.35
N HIS A 151 4.88 -1.44 -9.49
CA HIS A 151 5.65 -0.61 -10.40
C HIS A 151 5.39 -0.97 -11.87
N ASP A 152 5.54 -2.24 -12.23
CA ASP A 152 5.47 -2.71 -13.62
C ASP A 152 4.04 -2.67 -14.17
N PHE A 153 3.03 -2.73 -13.30
CA PHE A 153 1.61 -2.67 -13.62
C PHE A 153 0.92 -1.46 -12.99
N GLU A 154 1.59 -0.31 -12.96
CA GLU A 154 1.09 0.93 -12.34
C GLU A 154 -0.31 1.28 -12.82
N ASP A 155 -0.54 1.32 -14.13
CA ASP A 155 -1.84 1.70 -14.72
C ASP A 155 -2.98 0.78 -14.28
N TYR A 156 -2.70 -0.53 -14.23
CA TYR A 156 -3.66 -1.50 -13.71
C TYR A 156 -3.92 -1.30 -12.22
N PHE A 157 -2.86 -1.12 -11.44
CA PHE A 157 -2.96 -1.07 -9.98
C PHE A 157 -3.63 0.22 -9.50
N THR A 158 -3.31 1.37 -10.11
CA THR A 158 -3.95 2.66 -9.86
C THR A 158 -5.37 2.72 -10.41
N GLY A 159 -5.58 2.24 -11.65
CA GLY A 159 -6.89 2.23 -12.31
C GLY A 159 -7.93 1.40 -11.56
N ALA A 160 -7.54 0.25 -10.97
CA ALA A 160 -8.42 -0.56 -10.15
C ALA A 160 -8.83 0.16 -8.83
N ARG A 161 -8.02 1.09 -8.32
CA ARG A 161 -8.21 1.79 -7.04
C ARG A 161 -8.73 3.22 -7.26
N ASN A 162 -9.91 3.33 -7.83
CA ASN A 162 -10.54 4.61 -8.12
C ASN A 162 -10.82 5.40 -6.83
N LEU A 163 -10.29 6.64 -6.76
CA LEU A 163 -10.42 7.48 -5.57
C LEU A 163 -11.86 8.00 -5.35
N GLU A 164 -12.65 8.15 -6.42
CA GLU A 164 -14.06 8.55 -6.29
C GLU A 164 -14.87 7.45 -5.62
N THR A 165 -14.63 6.19 -5.99
CA THR A 165 -15.23 5.03 -5.32
C THR A 165 -14.84 5.01 -3.85
N SER A 166 -13.58 5.20 -3.52
CA SER A 166 -13.13 5.24 -2.13
C SER A 166 -13.81 6.37 -1.34
N ARG A 167 -13.93 7.57 -1.94
CA ARG A 167 -14.63 8.72 -1.32
C ARG A 167 -16.13 8.51 -1.17
N SER A 168 -16.78 7.83 -2.11
CA SER A 168 -18.21 7.51 -1.99
C SER A 168 -18.50 6.57 -0.82
N LEU A 169 -17.60 5.63 -0.57
CA LEU A 169 -17.68 4.70 0.57
C LEU A 169 -17.28 5.38 1.90
N ASN A 170 -16.31 6.27 1.86
CA ASN A 170 -15.84 7.04 3.02
C ASN A 170 -15.69 8.53 2.68
N PRO A 171 -16.74 9.35 2.92
CA PRO A 171 -16.65 10.81 2.67
C PRO A 171 -15.57 11.55 3.47
N ARG A 172 -15.00 10.93 4.51
CA ARG A 172 -13.89 11.45 5.31
C ARG A 172 -12.55 10.83 4.96
N LEU A 173 -12.40 10.32 3.72
CA LEU A 173 -11.17 9.71 3.23
C LEU A 173 -9.99 10.67 3.37
N GLN A 174 -8.97 10.25 4.08
CA GLN A 174 -7.78 11.06 4.33
C GLN A 174 -6.88 11.12 3.09
N THR A 175 -6.20 12.26 2.93
CA THR A 175 -4.97 12.36 2.13
C THR A 175 -3.77 11.93 2.97
N PHE A 176 -2.63 11.65 2.34
CA PHE A 176 -1.41 11.32 3.06
C PHE A 176 -0.95 12.47 3.96
N ALA A 177 -1.05 13.70 3.46
CA ALA A 177 -0.73 14.89 4.26
C ALA A 177 -1.63 15.04 5.49
N THR A 178 -2.95 14.77 5.35
CA THR A 178 -3.88 14.79 6.49
C THR A 178 -3.52 13.72 7.51
N TRP A 179 -3.25 12.49 7.04
CA TRP A 179 -2.82 11.39 7.91
C TRP A 179 -1.52 11.70 8.65
N LEU A 180 -0.51 12.29 7.95
CA LEU A 180 0.75 12.71 8.55
C LEU A 180 0.55 13.77 9.64
N GLY A 181 -0.36 14.73 9.44
CA GLY A 181 -0.66 15.76 10.45
C GLY A 181 -1.08 15.18 11.80
N GLU A 182 -1.71 14.01 11.80
CA GLU A 182 -2.15 13.32 13.03
C GLU A 182 -1.14 12.27 13.52
N ASN A 183 -0.25 11.77 12.66
CA ASN A 183 0.52 10.56 12.93
C ASN A 183 2.04 10.72 12.84
N VAL A 184 2.58 11.84 12.33
CA VAL A 184 4.04 12.01 12.14
C VAL A 184 4.83 11.77 13.43
N ALA A 185 4.33 12.23 14.58
CA ALA A 185 4.98 12.03 15.88
C ALA A 185 5.01 10.57 16.36
N ARG A 186 4.25 9.68 15.71
CA ARG A 186 4.20 8.24 15.99
C ARG A 186 5.16 7.43 15.11
N ILE A 187 5.68 8.03 14.05
CA ILE A 187 6.66 7.37 13.18
C ILE A 187 7.99 7.34 13.93
N PRO A 188 8.56 6.15 14.20
CA PRO A 188 9.81 6.05 14.95
C PRO A 188 10.95 6.75 14.20
N GLU A 189 11.72 7.57 14.90
CA GLU A 189 13.02 8.04 14.41
C GLU A 189 14.01 6.86 14.42
N GLN A 190 14.57 6.52 13.25
CA GLN A 190 15.47 5.37 13.06
C GLN A 190 16.82 5.83 12.51
#